data_9e4397c498164c2550e78adc9c72d573
#
_entry.id   9e4397c498164c2550e78adc9c72d573
#
_cell.length_a   1.000
_cell.length_b   1.000
_cell.length_c   1.000
_cell.angle_alpha   90.00
_cell.angle_beta   90.00
_cell.angle_gamma   90.00
#
_symmetry.space_group_name_H-M   'P 1'
#
loop_
_entity.id
_entity.type
_entity.pdbx_description
1 polymer ?
#
loop_
_entity_poly.entity_id
_entity_poly.type
_entity_poly.pdbx_seq_one_letter_code
_entity_poly.pdbx_strand_id
1 'polypeptide(L)'
;MRIGVPTEIKSDEFRVGLVPGSVRELAARGHEVIVQSGAGAGIFADDAAYEKAGARIVKTAEDVFGEAQMIVKVKEPQQVEWKRLKSDQILFTYLHLAPDAPQAIGLMESGVAAIAYETVTDANGGLPLLAPMSEVAGRLSIEAAAVALRRPTGGRGVLMGGVPGVRPAKVVVLGGGVVGTHAARMAAGLGAEVSIIDRSLPRLRQLDELFEGRVRTLASTMDTIENEVLAADVGAVLVAVASAPKLVTRPMLKDMKKGAVLVDVSIDQGGCFETSKPTTHAHPTFEVDGVIHYCVANMPGAVPVTSAQA
;
A
#
# COMPACT_ATOMS: atom_id res chain seq x y z
N MET A 1 25.19 16.35 -7.07
CA MET A 1 25.13 14.93 -6.65
C MET A 1 24.68 14.11 -7.83
N ARG A 2 25.20 12.89 -7.98
CA ARG A 2 24.79 11.94 -9.00
C ARG A 2 23.78 10.96 -8.43
N ILE A 3 22.53 10.97 -8.95
CA ILE A 3 21.41 10.20 -8.45
C ILE A 3 21.09 9.09 -9.45
N GLY A 4 21.08 7.86 -9.00
CA GLY A 4 20.85 6.68 -9.83
C GLY A 4 19.48 6.06 -9.59
N VAL A 5 18.80 5.72 -10.68
CA VAL A 5 17.47 5.09 -10.67
C VAL A 5 17.56 3.76 -11.43
N PRO A 6 17.72 2.64 -10.74
CA PRO A 6 17.68 1.32 -11.37
C PRO A 6 16.24 0.89 -11.68
N THR A 7 16.09 -0.09 -12.55
CA THR A 7 14.83 -0.82 -12.74
C THR A 7 14.53 -1.63 -11.49
N GLU A 8 13.27 -1.61 -11.04
CA GLU A 8 12.80 -2.49 -9.96
C GLU A 8 12.81 -3.95 -10.40
N ILE A 9 13.32 -4.83 -9.55
CA ILE A 9 13.45 -6.26 -9.86
C ILE A 9 12.64 -7.16 -8.92
N LYS A 10 11.94 -6.57 -7.94
CA LYS A 10 11.00 -7.31 -7.11
C LYS A 10 9.81 -7.75 -7.95
N SER A 11 9.32 -8.96 -7.71
CA SER A 11 8.16 -9.50 -8.41
C SER A 11 6.95 -8.58 -8.28
N ASP A 12 6.22 -8.36 -9.38
CA ASP A 12 5.03 -7.50 -9.47
C ASP A 12 5.27 -6.03 -9.06
N GLU A 13 6.52 -5.54 -9.15
CA GLU A 13 6.84 -4.13 -8.96
C GLU A 13 7.07 -3.45 -10.30
N PHE A 14 6.14 -2.59 -10.68
CA PHE A 14 6.12 -1.87 -11.95
C PHE A 14 6.38 -0.35 -11.78
N ARG A 15 6.52 0.12 -10.55
CA ARG A 15 6.85 1.52 -10.27
C ARG A 15 8.33 1.81 -10.56
N VAL A 16 8.70 3.07 -10.49
CA VAL A 16 10.08 3.56 -10.64
C VAL A 16 10.36 4.62 -9.58
N GLY A 17 11.59 4.68 -9.09
CA GLY A 17 11.96 5.57 -7.99
C GLY A 17 11.81 7.07 -8.30
N LEU A 18 11.99 7.48 -9.57
CA LEU A 18 11.77 8.86 -10.02
C LEU A 18 11.02 8.86 -11.35
N VAL A 19 9.93 9.62 -11.44
CA VAL A 19 9.24 9.88 -12.71
C VAL A 19 9.96 10.99 -13.50
N PRO A 20 9.75 11.13 -14.83
CA PRO A 20 10.41 12.17 -15.63
C PRO A 20 10.24 13.61 -15.07
N GLY A 21 9.06 13.91 -14.48
CA GLY A 21 8.83 15.19 -13.82
C GLY A 21 9.79 15.46 -12.66
N SER A 22 10.00 14.47 -11.81
CA SER A 22 10.95 14.56 -10.67
C SER A 22 12.39 14.67 -11.14
N VAL A 23 12.75 13.97 -12.22
CA VAL A 23 14.07 14.08 -12.86
C VAL A 23 14.33 15.51 -13.31
N ARG A 24 13.35 16.14 -13.96
CA ARG A 24 13.46 17.53 -14.43
C ARG A 24 13.73 18.51 -13.29
N GLU A 25 13.04 18.33 -12.16
CA GLU A 25 13.25 19.17 -10.98
C GLU A 25 14.66 19.01 -10.38
N LEU A 26 15.17 17.78 -10.33
CA LEU A 26 16.51 17.50 -9.83
C LEU A 26 17.59 18.03 -10.79
N ALA A 27 17.43 17.84 -12.08
CA ALA A 27 18.35 18.36 -13.11
C ALA A 27 18.41 19.89 -13.08
N ALA A 28 17.25 20.57 -12.93
CA ALA A 28 17.19 22.03 -12.81
C ALA A 28 17.93 22.58 -11.57
N ARG A 29 18.08 21.74 -10.53
CA ARG A 29 18.87 22.07 -9.31
C ARG A 29 20.34 21.67 -9.39
N GLY A 30 20.81 21.26 -10.57
CA GLY A 30 22.21 20.93 -10.82
C GLY A 30 22.61 19.52 -10.37
N HIS A 31 21.66 18.60 -10.20
CA HIS A 31 21.95 17.19 -9.98
C HIS A 31 22.05 16.46 -11.32
N GLU A 32 22.98 15.52 -11.44
CA GLU A 32 23.04 14.57 -12.54
C GLU A 32 22.16 13.37 -12.20
N VAL A 33 21.20 13.04 -13.04
CA VAL A 33 20.32 11.87 -12.85
C VAL A 33 20.66 10.81 -13.89
N ILE A 34 20.92 9.60 -13.40
CA ILE A 34 21.23 8.43 -14.22
C ILE A 34 20.05 7.46 -14.10
N VAL A 35 19.46 7.06 -15.20
CA VAL A 35 18.33 6.13 -15.22
C VAL A 35 18.69 4.89 -16.01
N GLN A 36 18.43 3.71 -15.48
CA GLN A 36 18.57 2.48 -16.23
C GLN A 36 17.56 2.43 -17.37
N SER A 37 18.01 2.02 -18.56
CA SER A 37 17.14 1.84 -19.73
C SER A 37 15.94 0.93 -19.37
N GLY A 38 14.74 1.39 -19.72
CA GLY A 38 13.50 0.67 -19.44
C GLY A 38 12.97 0.79 -18.01
N ALA A 39 13.62 1.53 -17.11
CA ALA A 39 13.19 1.64 -15.71
C ALA A 39 11.76 2.20 -15.57
N GLY A 40 11.34 3.08 -16.47
CA GLY A 40 9.99 3.66 -16.47
C GLY A 40 8.95 2.87 -17.27
N ALA A 41 9.28 1.71 -17.82
CA ALA A 41 8.36 0.95 -18.69
C ALA A 41 7.02 0.62 -18.00
N GLY A 42 7.04 0.29 -16.71
CA GLY A 42 5.85 -0.05 -15.95
C GLY A 42 4.88 1.12 -15.72
N ILE A 43 5.34 2.35 -15.93
CA ILE A 43 4.53 3.58 -15.87
C ILE A 43 4.35 4.24 -17.25
N PHE A 44 4.68 3.51 -18.32
CA PHE A 44 4.63 3.99 -19.71
C PHE A 44 5.52 5.21 -20.00
N ALA A 45 6.58 5.41 -19.21
CA ALA A 45 7.61 6.42 -19.46
C ALA A 45 8.82 5.74 -20.12
N ASP A 46 9.08 6.05 -21.38
CA ASP A 46 10.22 5.53 -22.13
C ASP A 46 11.52 6.29 -21.83
N ASP A 47 12.63 5.76 -22.32
CA ASP A 47 13.95 6.36 -22.15
C ASP A 47 14.00 7.80 -22.71
N ALA A 48 13.33 8.05 -23.84
CA ALA A 48 13.28 9.37 -24.46
C ALA A 48 12.59 10.42 -23.57
N ALA A 49 11.57 10.02 -22.81
CA ALA A 49 10.92 10.90 -21.82
C ALA A 49 11.89 11.30 -20.70
N TYR A 50 12.72 10.37 -20.24
CA TYR A 50 13.74 10.65 -19.23
C TYR A 50 14.89 11.51 -19.77
N GLU A 51 15.37 11.24 -21.00
CA GLU A 51 16.39 12.08 -21.66
C GLU A 51 15.89 13.52 -21.84
N LYS A 52 14.64 13.70 -22.29
CA LYS A 52 13.99 15.01 -22.40
C LYS A 52 13.88 15.73 -21.04
N ALA A 53 13.76 14.98 -19.95
CA ALA A 53 13.72 15.52 -18.59
C ALA A 53 15.12 15.88 -18.06
N GLY A 54 16.19 15.50 -18.76
CA GLY A 54 17.59 15.80 -18.41
C GLY A 54 18.34 14.63 -17.76
N ALA A 55 17.79 13.41 -17.81
CA ALA A 55 18.49 12.21 -17.37
C ALA A 55 19.50 11.72 -18.41
N ARG A 56 20.52 11.03 -17.93
CA ARG A 56 21.40 10.19 -18.76
C ARG A 56 20.94 8.73 -18.62
N ILE A 57 20.68 8.10 -19.76
CA ILE A 57 20.30 6.68 -19.80
C ILE A 57 21.55 5.81 -19.82
N VAL A 58 21.54 4.76 -18.98
CA VAL A 58 22.57 3.72 -18.95
C VAL A 58 21.93 2.35 -19.14
N LYS A 59 22.70 1.38 -19.63
CA LYS A 59 22.15 0.09 -20.07
C LYS A 59 21.88 -0.88 -18.92
N THR A 60 22.71 -0.85 -17.88
CA THR A 60 22.70 -1.89 -16.84
C THR A 60 22.49 -1.32 -15.44
N ALA A 61 22.03 -2.16 -14.55
CA ALA A 61 21.95 -1.81 -13.12
C ALA A 61 23.37 -1.58 -12.55
N GLU A 62 24.36 -2.36 -13.03
CA GLU A 62 25.77 -2.21 -12.65
C GLU A 62 26.28 -0.80 -12.91
N ASP A 63 25.92 -0.21 -14.06
CA ASP A 63 26.29 1.17 -14.39
C ASP A 63 25.65 2.15 -13.40
N VAL A 64 24.34 1.96 -13.08
CA VAL A 64 23.63 2.81 -12.11
C VAL A 64 24.31 2.74 -10.75
N PHE A 65 24.45 1.54 -10.18
CA PHE A 65 25.04 1.34 -8.85
C PHE A 65 26.53 1.71 -8.83
N GLY A 66 27.23 1.53 -9.95
CA GLY A 66 28.65 1.84 -10.08
C GLY A 66 28.97 3.33 -10.02
N GLU A 67 28.11 4.17 -10.61
CA GLU A 67 28.36 5.59 -10.79
C GLU A 67 27.62 6.50 -9.81
N ALA A 68 26.45 6.10 -9.29
CA ALA A 68 25.62 6.94 -8.46
C ALA A 68 26.20 7.16 -7.06
N GLN A 69 25.99 8.35 -6.52
CA GLN A 69 26.24 8.70 -5.11
C GLN A 69 24.99 8.42 -4.24
N MET A 70 23.80 8.50 -4.83
CA MET A 70 22.54 8.15 -4.21
C MET A 70 21.76 7.24 -5.14
N ILE A 71 21.30 6.12 -4.62
CA ILE A 71 20.38 5.20 -5.31
C ILE A 71 18.98 5.49 -4.81
N VAL A 72 18.06 5.77 -5.74
CA VAL A 72 16.64 6.00 -5.45
C VAL A 72 15.82 4.87 -6.05
N LYS A 73 15.11 4.15 -5.19
CA LYS A 73 14.26 3.01 -5.55
C LYS A 73 12.88 3.18 -4.95
N VAL A 74 11.96 2.30 -5.32
CA VAL A 74 10.66 2.16 -4.67
C VAL A 74 10.71 1.09 -3.60
N LYS A 75 11.11 -0.12 -3.95
CA LYS A 75 11.10 -1.26 -3.04
C LYS A 75 12.48 -1.59 -2.49
N GLU A 76 12.45 -2.32 -1.38
CA GLU A 76 13.64 -2.82 -0.73
C GLU A 76 14.57 -3.51 -1.74
N PRO A 77 15.90 -3.26 -1.63
CA PRO A 77 16.86 -3.86 -2.54
C PRO A 77 16.89 -5.37 -2.36
N GLN A 78 16.89 -6.08 -3.47
CA GLN A 78 16.97 -7.54 -3.48
C GLN A 78 18.41 -8.01 -3.24
N GLN A 79 18.60 -9.28 -2.90
CA GLN A 79 19.92 -9.85 -2.53
C GLN A 79 21.04 -9.54 -3.54
N VAL A 80 20.73 -9.54 -4.82
CA VAL A 80 21.72 -9.23 -5.87
C VAL A 80 22.13 -7.75 -5.87
N GLU A 81 21.27 -6.86 -5.35
CA GLU A 81 21.52 -5.44 -5.29
C GLU A 81 22.35 -5.05 -4.05
N TRP A 82 22.22 -5.76 -2.93
CA TRP A 82 23.05 -5.48 -1.75
C TRP A 82 24.54 -5.53 -2.05
N LYS A 83 24.97 -6.47 -2.92
CA LYS A 83 26.37 -6.64 -3.34
C LYS A 83 26.89 -5.54 -4.24
N ARG A 84 26.00 -4.72 -4.82
CA ARG A 84 26.34 -3.59 -5.69
C ARG A 84 26.48 -2.29 -4.90
N LEU A 85 25.90 -2.23 -3.69
CA LEU A 85 25.95 -1.06 -2.82
C LEU A 85 27.37 -0.84 -2.26
N LYS A 86 27.73 0.42 -2.01
CA LYS A 86 29.04 0.84 -1.51
C LYS A 86 28.89 1.72 -0.28
N SER A 87 29.92 1.74 0.55
CA SER A 87 29.93 2.50 1.82
C SER A 87 29.91 4.02 1.68
N ASP A 88 30.22 4.54 0.48
CA ASP A 88 30.18 5.97 0.14
C ASP A 88 28.86 6.40 -0.53
N GLN A 89 27.88 5.49 -0.61
CA GLN A 89 26.60 5.74 -1.24
C GLN A 89 25.49 5.95 -0.23
N ILE A 90 24.40 6.58 -0.69
CA ILE A 90 23.12 6.67 -0.01
C ILE A 90 22.12 5.79 -0.76
N LEU A 91 21.39 4.95 -0.03
CA LEU A 91 20.21 4.24 -0.56
C LEU A 91 18.97 4.89 0.01
N PHE A 92 18.04 5.33 -0.85
CA PHE A 92 16.81 6.00 -0.47
C PHE A 92 15.62 5.25 -1.09
N THR A 93 14.86 4.55 -0.27
CA THR A 93 13.79 3.60 -0.70
C THR A 93 12.94 3.16 0.49
N TYR A 94 11.81 2.43 0.23
CA TYR A 94 11.19 1.62 1.28
C TYR A 94 12.09 0.44 1.63
N LEU A 95 12.31 0.19 2.90
CA LEU A 95 13.19 -0.89 3.38
C LEU A 95 12.45 -2.05 4.02
N HIS A 96 11.41 -1.79 4.80
CA HIS A 96 10.64 -2.83 5.52
C HIS A 96 11.51 -3.84 6.29
N LEU A 97 12.53 -3.36 7.02
CA LEU A 97 13.58 -4.19 7.63
C LEU A 97 13.08 -5.14 8.72
N ALA A 98 11.99 -4.81 9.41
CA ALA A 98 11.55 -5.56 10.59
C ALA A 98 11.32 -7.07 10.34
N PRO A 99 10.72 -7.51 9.23
CA PRO A 99 10.56 -8.93 8.92
C PRO A 99 11.74 -9.54 8.13
N ASP A 100 12.73 -8.76 7.69
CA ASP A 100 13.78 -9.23 6.76
C ASP A 100 15.19 -9.03 7.33
N ALA A 101 15.57 -9.93 8.25
CA ALA A 101 16.90 -9.94 8.83
C ALA A 101 18.05 -10.14 7.82
N PRO A 102 17.93 -11.01 6.78
CA PRO A 102 18.93 -11.11 5.72
C PRO A 102 19.21 -9.79 5.01
N GLN A 103 18.16 -9.03 4.67
CA GLN A 103 18.30 -7.69 4.06
C GLN A 103 19.04 -6.72 4.99
N ALA A 104 18.67 -6.69 6.27
CA ALA A 104 19.33 -5.84 7.26
C ALA A 104 20.84 -6.15 7.35
N ILE A 105 21.21 -7.43 7.39
CA ILE A 105 22.61 -7.88 7.40
C ILE A 105 23.32 -7.46 6.12
N GLY A 106 22.73 -7.69 4.95
CA GLY A 106 23.32 -7.33 3.65
C GLY A 106 23.56 -5.82 3.51
N LEU A 107 22.65 -5.00 4.01
CA LEU A 107 22.84 -3.53 4.05
C LEU A 107 23.94 -3.12 5.01
N MET A 108 24.04 -3.73 6.18
CA MET A 108 25.12 -3.48 7.16
C MET A 108 26.49 -3.86 6.57
N GLU A 109 26.58 -5.01 5.90
CA GLU A 109 27.81 -5.48 5.26
C GLU A 109 28.26 -4.58 4.10
N SER A 110 27.32 -3.98 3.36
CA SER A 110 27.64 -3.02 2.28
C SER A 110 28.18 -1.68 2.81
N GLY A 111 27.89 -1.33 4.04
CA GLY A 111 28.24 -0.05 4.65
C GLY A 111 27.49 1.16 4.09
N VAL A 112 26.47 0.96 3.25
CA VAL A 112 25.67 2.02 2.65
C VAL A 112 24.88 2.82 3.69
N ALA A 113 24.74 4.12 3.50
CA ALA A 113 23.82 4.94 4.31
C ALA A 113 22.38 4.73 3.81
N ALA A 114 21.65 3.79 4.39
CA ALA A 114 20.29 3.45 3.99
C ALA A 114 19.26 4.30 4.74
N ILE A 115 18.42 5.03 3.99
CA ILE A 115 17.35 5.89 4.50
C ILE A 115 16.01 5.29 4.04
N ALA A 116 15.19 4.87 5.01
CA ALA A 116 13.89 4.28 4.75
C ALA A 116 12.81 5.37 4.57
N TYR A 117 12.05 5.35 3.47
CA TYR A 117 10.92 6.26 3.26
C TYR A 117 9.92 6.22 4.41
N GLU A 118 9.63 5.02 4.91
CA GLU A 118 8.64 4.79 5.97
C GLU A 118 9.06 5.29 7.36
N THR A 119 10.29 5.76 7.51
CA THR A 119 10.79 6.31 8.79
C THR A 119 11.08 7.80 8.74
N VAL A 120 10.96 8.43 7.58
CA VAL A 120 11.11 9.89 7.45
C VAL A 120 9.89 10.58 8.05
N THR A 121 10.13 11.45 9.03
CA THR A 121 9.09 12.20 9.74
C THR A 121 9.13 13.69 9.39
N ASP A 122 7.96 14.31 9.37
CA ASP A 122 7.82 15.77 9.37
C ASP A 122 7.95 16.35 10.80
N ALA A 123 7.86 17.67 10.91
CA ALA A 123 7.97 18.38 12.20
C ALA A 123 6.86 18.00 13.20
N ASN A 124 5.76 17.43 12.76
CA ASN A 124 4.61 17.02 13.58
C ASN A 124 4.61 15.50 13.86
N GLY A 125 5.65 14.77 13.42
CA GLY A 125 5.75 13.31 13.54
C GLY A 125 4.93 12.56 12.51
N GLY A 126 4.40 13.22 11.49
CA GLY A 126 3.77 12.59 10.33
C GLY A 126 4.80 11.86 9.46
N LEU A 127 4.33 10.93 8.63
CA LEU A 127 5.17 10.13 7.72
C LEU A 127 4.90 10.54 6.26
N PRO A 128 5.47 11.67 5.79
CA PRO A 128 5.09 12.27 4.50
C PRO A 128 5.40 11.39 3.30
N LEU A 129 6.40 10.51 3.39
CA LEU A 129 6.76 9.61 2.30
C LEU A 129 6.01 8.27 2.33
N LEU A 130 5.37 7.93 3.47
CA LEU A 130 4.52 6.74 3.59
C LEU A 130 3.04 7.06 3.33
N ALA A 131 2.59 8.25 3.68
CA ALA A 131 1.19 8.65 3.59
C ALA A 131 0.60 8.46 2.18
N PRO A 132 1.26 8.85 1.06
CA PRO A 132 0.72 8.66 -0.29
C PRO A 132 0.43 7.18 -0.61
N MET A 133 1.32 6.26 -0.24
CA MET A 133 1.09 4.83 -0.46
C MET A 133 -0.04 4.28 0.41
N SER A 134 -0.20 4.81 1.62
CA SER A 134 -1.33 4.51 2.48
C SER A 134 -2.66 5.01 1.89
N GLU A 135 -2.66 6.17 1.24
CA GLU A 135 -3.83 6.71 0.53
C GLU A 135 -4.22 5.83 -0.66
N VAL A 136 -3.24 5.44 -1.48
CA VAL A 136 -3.44 4.53 -2.61
C VAL A 136 -3.98 3.18 -2.11
N ALA A 137 -3.36 2.57 -1.12
CA ALA A 137 -3.78 1.29 -0.57
C ALA A 137 -5.22 1.34 -0.03
N GLY A 138 -5.58 2.42 0.69
CA GLY A 138 -6.93 2.61 1.21
C GLY A 138 -7.99 2.67 0.11
N ARG A 139 -7.72 3.39 -0.97
CA ARG A 139 -8.63 3.48 -2.12
C ARG A 139 -8.74 2.15 -2.85
N LEU A 140 -7.60 1.55 -3.17
CA LEU A 140 -7.54 0.28 -3.90
C LEU A 140 -8.18 -0.88 -3.12
N SER A 141 -8.16 -0.86 -1.79
CA SER A 141 -8.82 -1.87 -0.96
C SER A 141 -10.30 -2.00 -1.24
N ILE A 142 -10.99 -0.89 -1.52
CA ILE A 142 -12.42 -0.87 -1.82
C ILE A 142 -12.70 -1.28 -3.28
N GLU A 143 -11.84 -0.90 -4.23
CA GLU A 143 -11.92 -1.39 -5.60
C GLU A 143 -11.76 -2.91 -5.64
N ALA A 144 -10.76 -3.45 -4.95
CA ALA A 144 -10.53 -4.89 -4.81
C ALA A 144 -11.72 -5.59 -4.14
N ALA A 145 -12.26 -5.01 -3.06
CA ALA A 145 -13.45 -5.53 -2.40
C ALA A 145 -14.67 -5.55 -3.33
N ALA A 146 -14.88 -4.50 -4.13
CA ALA A 146 -15.98 -4.43 -5.07
C ALA A 146 -15.90 -5.51 -6.16
N VAL A 147 -14.69 -5.86 -6.59
CA VAL A 147 -14.47 -6.97 -7.52
C VAL A 147 -14.69 -8.31 -6.82
N ALA A 148 -14.09 -8.52 -5.64
CA ALA A 148 -14.19 -9.76 -4.88
C ALA A 148 -15.63 -10.07 -4.41
N LEU A 149 -16.47 -9.04 -4.21
CA LEU A 149 -17.86 -9.17 -3.79
C LEU A 149 -18.77 -9.74 -4.88
N ARG A 150 -18.32 -9.73 -6.15
CA ARG A 150 -19.07 -10.26 -7.28
C ARG A 150 -19.18 -11.79 -7.24
N ARG A 151 -20.28 -12.34 -7.73
CA ARG A 151 -20.50 -13.80 -7.71
C ARG A 151 -19.47 -14.60 -8.53
N PRO A 152 -19.01 -14.15 -9.72
CA PRO A 152 -18.00 -14.87 -10.48
C PRO A 152 -16.64 -15.00 -9.77
N THR A 153 -16.35 -14.14 -8.81
CA THR A 153 -15.11 -14.16 -8.01
C THR A 153 -15.30 -14.84 -6.64
N GLY A 154 -16.40 -15.55 -6.43
CA GLY A 154 -16.73 -16.25 -5.18
C GLY A 154 -17.52 -15.42 -4.18
N GLY A 155 -17.65 -14.12 -4.36
CA GLY A 155 -18.37 -13.21 -3.47
C GLY A 155 -19.87 -13.45 -3.45
N ARG A 156 -20.57 -12.76 -2.53
CA ARG A 156 -22.00 -12.93 -2.31
C ARG A 156 -22.90 -12.28 -3.38
N GLY A 157 -22.34 -11.58 -4.37
CA GLY A 157 -23.08 -10.98 -5.49
C GLY A 157 -23.85 -9.71 -5.13
N VAL A 158 -23.34 -8.92 -4.19
CA VAL A 158 -23.91 -7.62 -3.78
C VAL A 158 -23.20 -6.51 -4.51
N LEU A 159 -23.95 -5.55 -5.06
CA LEU A 159 -23.41 -4.34 -5.65
C LEU A 159 -23.08 -3.32 -4.54
N MET A 160 -21.87 -2.75 -4.57
CA MET A 160 -21.38 -1.88 -3.51
C MET A 160 -22.37 -0.74 -3.17
N GLY A 161 -22.84 -0.01 -4.16
CA GLY A 161 -23.77 1.12 -3.99
C GLY A 161 -25.25 0.76 -4.03
N GLY A 162 -25.62 -0.52 -4.18
CA GLY A 162 -27.01 -0.90 -4.40
C GLY A 162 -27.63 -0.32 -5.69
N VAL A 163 -28.94 -0.31 -5.77
CA VAL A 163 -29.72 0.38 -6.82
C VAL A 163 -31.03 0.86 -6.20
N PRO A 164 -31.80 1.77 -6.85
CA PRO A 164 -33.10 2.19 -6.33
C PRO A 164 -33.99 1.00 -5.95
N GLY A 165 -34.44 0.97 -4.69
CA GLY A 165 -35.23 -0.13 -4.12
C GLY A 165 -34.42 -1.30 -3.53
N VAL A 166 -33.09 -1.33 -3.73
CA VAL A 166 -32.19 -2.37 -3.18
C VAL A 166 -31.08 -1.73 -2.37
N ARG A 167 -30.88 -2.21 -1.15
CA ARG A 167 -29.87 -1.67 -0.22
C ARG A 167 -28.45 -1.82 -0.77
N PRO A 168 -27.56 -0.86 -0.49
CA PRO A 168 -26.14 -0.99 -0.77
C PRO A 168 -25.47 -2.04 0.12
N ALA A 169 -24.22 -2.37 -0.20
CA ALA A 169 -23.35 -3.16 0.67
C ALA A 169 -23.03 -2.41 1.97
N LYS A 170 -22.94 -3.16 3.08
CA LYS A 170 -22.42 -2.65 4.34
C LYS A 170 -20.90 -2.86 4.38
N VAL A 171 -20.16 -1.76 4.50
CA VAL A 171 -18.69 -1.73 4.58
C VAL A 171 -18.26 -1.32 5.98
N VAL A 172 -17.41 -2.12 6.61
CA VAL A 172 -16.86 -1.85 7.94
C VAL A 172 -15.36 -1.64 7.83
N VAL A 173 -14.88 -0.49 8.27
CA VAL A 173 -13.46 -0.10 8.25
C VAL A 173 -12.93 -0.12 9.69
N LEU A 174 -11.96 -0.98 9.97
CA LEU A 174 -11.32 -1.10 11.28
C LEU A 174 -10.00 -0.30 11.28
N GLY A 175 -10.00 0.86 11.93
CA GLY A 175 -8.91 1.82 11.99
C GLY A 175 -9.18 3.08 11.17
N GLY A 176 -9.11 4.24 11.82
CA GLY A 176 -9.36 5.56 11.25
C GLY A 176 -8.10 6.32 10.81
N GLY A 177 -6.97 5.63 10.59
CA GLY A 177 -5.73 6.21 10.07
C GLY A 177 -5.86 6.68 8.61
N VAL A 178 -4.73 6.95 7.94
CA VAL A 178 -4.71 7.40 6.54
C VAL A 178 -5.44 6.40 5.64
N VAL A 179 -5.04 5.14 5.68
CA VAL A 179 -5.62 4.08 4.85
C VAL A 179 -7.13 3.96 5.08
N GLY A 180 -7.58 3.88 6.37
CA GLY A 180 -9.01 3.73 6.70
C GLY A 180 -9.85 4.92 6.28
N THR A 181 -9.33 6.12 6.42
CA THR A 181 -9.99 7.33 5.94
C THR A 181 -10.23 7.28 4.43
N HIS A 182 -9.21 6.84 3.66
CA HIS A 182 -9.32 6.74 2.21
C HIS A 182 -10.19 5.56 1.77
N ALA A 183 -10.18 4.44 2.49
CA ALA A 183 -11.12 3.33 2.26
C ALA A 183 -12.57 3.77 2.52
N ALA A 184 -12.84 4.40 3.65
CA ALA A 184 -14.18 4.90 3.98
C ALA A 184 -14.68 5.93 2.95
N ARG A 185 -13.78 6.81 2.48
CA ARG A 185 -14.10 7.81 1.43
C ARG A 185 -14.49 7.14 0.11
N MET A 186 -13.73 6.12 -0.32
CA MET A 186 -14.05 5.38 -1.54
C MET A 186 -15.36 4.61 -1.42
N ALA A 187 -15.57 3.90 -0.31
CA ALA A 187 -16.79 3.13 -0.09
C ALA A 187 -18.04 4.04 -0.05
N ALA A 188 -17.96 5.17 0.67
CA ALA A 188 -19.03 6.16 0.70
C ALA A 188 -19.26 6.81 -0.67
N GLY A 189 -18.17 7.07 -1.43
CA GLY A 189 -18.25 7.58 -2.81
C GLY A 189 -18.93 6.60 -3.77
N LEU A 190 -18.80 5.30 -3.56
CA LEU A 190 -19.51 4.26 -4.29
C LEU A 190 -20.95 4.05 -3.81
N GLY A 191 -21.40 4.77 -2.78
CA GLY A 191 -22.75 4.70 -2.25
C GLY A 191 -22.99 3.57 -1.24
N ALA A 192 -21.94 2.97 -0.67
CA ALA A 192 -22.06 1.96 0.37
C ALA A 192 -22.55 2.54 1.71
N GLU A 193 -23.15 1.70 2.55
CA GLU A 193 -23.35 2.01 3.97
C GLU A 193 -22.04 1.76 4.73
N VAL A 194 -21.40 2.82 5.26
CA VAL A 194 -20.03 2.73 5.81
C VAL A 194 -20.02 3.00 7.30
N SER A 195 -19.36 2.11 8.06
CA SER A 195 -18.97 2.33 9.45
C SER A 195 -17.45 2.32 9.56
N ILE A 196 -16.87 3.28 10.30
CA ILE A 196 -15.44 3.32 10.65
C ILE A 196 -15.27 3.20 12.16
N ILE A 197 -14.40 2.30 12.58
CA ILE A 197 -14.17 1.97 13.99
C ILE A 197 -12.75 2.36 14.37
N ASP A 198 -12.58 3.15 15.43
CA ASP A 198 -11.25 3.53 15.94
C ASP A 198 -11.25 3.59 17.48
N ARG A 199 -10.07 3.43 18.08
CA ARG A 199 -9.88 3.55 19.53
C ARG A 199 -9.79 5.01 19.98
N SER A 200 -9.37 5.90 19.11
CA SER A 200 -9.13 7.31 19.40
C SER A 200 -10.40 8.14 19.23
N LEU A 201 -11.04 8.53 20.32
CA LEU A 201 -12.19 9.46 20.29
C LEU A 201 -11.86 10.80 19.60
N PRO A 202 -10.69 11.43 19.82
CA PRO A 202 -10.31 12.62 19.05
C PRO A 202 -10.28 12.35 17.54
N ARG A 203 -9.79 11.18 17.12
CA ARG A 203 -9.78 10.81 15.70
C ARG A 203 -11.19 10.58 15.16
N LEU A 204 -12.06 9.94 15.92
CA LEU A 204 -13.45 9.74 15.52
C LEU A 204 -14.19 11.07 15.33
N ARG A 205 -13.95 12.08 16.19
CA ARG A 205 -14.52 13.43 16.00
C ARG A 205 -14.05 14.07 14.69
N GLN A 206 -12.74 13.99 14.37
CA GLN A 206 -12.21 14.49 13.11
C GLN A 206 -12.84 13.78 11.88
N LEU A 207 -13.08 12.48 11.99
CA LEU A 207 -13.71 11.70 10.93
C LEU A 207 -15.18 12.03 10.76
N ASP A 208 -15.89 12.25 11.88
CA ASP A 208 -17.29 12.66 11.87
C ASP A 208 -17.47 14.01 11.15
N GLU A 209 -16.64 15.00 11.50
CA GLU A 209 -16.59 16.29 10.82
C GLU A 209 -16.22 16.13 9.33
N LEU A 210 -15.21 15.32 9.00
CA LEU A 210 -14.74 15.09 7.63
C LEU A 210 -15.81 14.49 6.73
N PHE A 211 -16.58 13.55 7.26
CA PHE A 211 -17.58 12.80 6.48
C PHE A 211 -18.99 13.36 6.56
N GLU A 212 -19.24 14.35 7.43
CA GLU A 212 -20.53 15.05 7.50
C GLU A 212 -21.73 14.08 7.61
N GLY A 213 -21.60 13.05 8.45
CA GLY A 213 -22.62 12.03 8.66
C GLY A 213 -22.77 10.96 7.57
N ARG A 214 -21.98 11.02 6.47
CA ARG A 214 -22.01 10.01 5.41
C ARG A 214 -21.32 8.70 5.79
N VAL A 215 -20.52 8.72 6.84
CA VAL A 215 -19.83 7.55 7.41
C VAL A 215 -20.13 7.53 8.91
N ARG A 216 -20.59 6.40 9.42
CA ARG A 216 -20.82 6.22 10.86
C ARG A 216 -19.49 6.02 11.56
N THR A 217 -19.22 6.79 12.60
CA THR A 217 -18.02 6.66 13.44
C THR A 217 -18.36 5.91 14.72
N LEU A 218 -17.59 4.88 15.08
CA LEU A 218 -17.85 4.01 16.22
C LEU A 218 -16.58 3.81 17.06
N ALA A 219 -16.76 3.81 18.40
CA ALA A 219 -15.66 3.48 19.31
C ALA A 219 -15.33 1.98 19.25
N SER A 220 -14.03 1.67 19.25
CA SER A 220 -13.52 0.31 19.17
C SER A 220 -13.69 -0.41 20.51
N THR A 221 -14.64 -1.33 20.57
CA THR A 221 -14.79 -2.34 21.60
C THR A 221 -14.90 -3.71 20.95
N MET A 222 -14.73 -4.78 21.72
CA MET A 222 -14.90 -6.15 21.20
C MET A 222 -16.32 -6.34 20.65
N ASP A 223 -17.32 -5.91 21.41
CA ASP A 223 -18.74 -5.99 21.01
C ASP A 223 -19.03 -5.19 19.73
N THR A 224 -18.52 -3.96 19.63
CA THR A 224 -18.71 -3.13 18.43
C THR A 224 -18.08 -3.78 17.20
N ILE A 225 -16.84 -4.29 17.32
CA ILE A 225 -16.14 -4.94 16.22
C ILE A 225 -16.91 -6.19 15.78
N GLU A 226 -17.30 -7.05 16.72
CA GLU A 226 -18.02 -8.28 16.44
C GLU A 226 -19.35 -7.99 15.73
N ASN A 227 -20.20 -7.15 16.32
CA ASN A 227 -21.51 -6.84 15.76
C ASN A 227 -21.42 -6.21 14.35
N GLU A 228 -20.49 -5.28 14.13
CA GLU A 228 -20.32 -4.62 12.85
C GLU A 228 -19.76 -5.58 11.79
N VAL A 229 -18.76 -6.41 12.15
CA VAL A 229 -18.13 -7.38 11.23
C VAL A 229 -19.11 -8.48 10.82
N LEU A 230 -19.89 -9.03 11.75
CA LEU A 230 -20.91 -10.05 11.44
C LEU A 230 -21.99 -9.52 10.49
N ALA A 231 -22.32 -8.25 10.60
CA ALA A 231 -23.31 -7.59 9.74
C ALA A 231 -22.73 -7.11 8.40
N ALA A 232 -21.40 -7.12 8.21
CA ALA A 232 -20.73 -6.59 7.02
C ALA A 232 -20.92 -7.46 5.77
N ASP A 233 -20.90 -6.83 4.61
CA ASP A 233 -20.69 -7.46 3.31
C ASP A 233 -19.20 -7.34 2.92
N VAL A 234 -18.54 -6.27 3.39
CA VAL A 234 -17.10 -6.03 3.27
C VAL A 234 -16.53 -5.58 4.60
N GLY A 235 -15.54 -6.29 5.12
CA GLY A 235 -14.68 -5.85 6.21
C GLY A 235 -13.32 -5.44 5.65
N ALA A 236 -12.93 -4.17 5.83
CA ALA A 236 -11.59 -3.68 5.50
C ALA A 236 -10.84 -3.36 6.79
N VAL A 237 -9.69 -3.98 7.03
CA VAL A 237 -8.90 -3.77 8.25
C VAL A 237 -7.62 -3.04 7.94
N LEU A 238 -7.32 -2.03 8.75
CA LEU A 238 -6.30 -1.03 8.48
C LEU A 238 -5.61 -0.54 9.75
N VAL A 239 -5.09 -1.46 10.57
CA VAL A 239 -4.32 -1.09 11.76
C VAL A 239 -2.84 -1.09 11.45
N ALA A 240 -2.27 0.10 11.29
CA ALA A 240 -0.82 0.28 11.12
C ALA A 240 -0.11 0.20 12.48
N VAL A 241 0.25 -1.01 12.92
CA VAL A 241 1.13 -1.24 14.07
C VAL A 241 2.05 -2.41 13.77
N ALA A 242 3.28 -2.35 14.26
CA ALA A 242 4.32 -3.37 14.04
C ALA A 242 3.92 -4.80 14.48
N SER A 243 2.83 -4.93 15.23
CA SER A 243 2.16 -6.18 15.57
C SER A 243 0.67 -5.89 15.63
N ALA A 244 -0.02 -6.03 14.50
CA ALA A 244 -1.45 -5.79 14.43
C ALA A 244 -2.20 -6.83 15.31
N PRO A 245 -3.09 -6.39 16.23
CA PRO A 245 -3.94 -7.32 16.96
C PRO A 245 -4.86 -8.06 15.99
N LYS A 246 -5.12 -9.34 16.23
CA LYS A 246 -6.07 -10.12 15.44
C LYS A 246 -7.50 -9.72 15.80
N LEU A 247 -8.03 -8.73 15.08
CA LEU A 247 -9.33 -8.12 15.36
C LEU A 247 -10.51 -8.98 14.88
N VAL A 248 -10.29 -9.80 13.84
CA VAL A 248 -11.28 -10.75 13.34
C VAL A 248 -10.76 -12.15 13.56
N THR A 249 -11.44 -12.90 14.43
CA THR A 249 -11.08 -14.26 14.80
C THR A 249 -11.74 -15.29 13.88
N ARG A 250 -11.18 -16.49 13.81
CA ARG A 250 -11.76 -17.56 13.00
C ARG A 250 -13.18 -17.97 13.40
N PRO A 251 -13.56 -18.02 14.69
CA PRO A 251 -14.94 -18.24 15.07
C PRO A 251 -15.92 -17.25 14.46
N MET A 252 -15.58 -15.96 14.42
CA MET A 252 -16.44 -14.92 13.83
C MET A 252 -16.75 -15.19 12.34
N LEU A 253 -15.83 -15.78 11.57
CA LEU A 253 -16.04 -16.08 10.16
C LEU A 253 -17.22 -17.03 9.92
N LYS A 254 -17.50 -17.93 10.86
CA LYS A 254 -18.62 -18.89 10.74
C LYS A 254 -19.97 -18.20 10.76
N ASP A 255 -20.05 -17.09 11.51
CA ASP A 255 -21.27 -16.30 11.72
C ASP A 255 -21.36 -15.11 10.75
N MET A 256 -20.29 -14.80 10.01
CA MET A 256 -20.30 -13.81 8.95
C MET A 256 -21.18 -14.25 7.77
N LYS A 257 -21.65 -13.30 7.00
CA LYS A 257 -22.41 -13.55 5.78
C LYS A 257 -21.56 -14.34 4.77
N LYS A 258 -22.08 -15.43 4.24
CA LYS A 258 -21.37 -16.23 3.22
C LYS A 258 -21.09 -15.40 1.97
N GLY A 259 -19.86 -15.49 1.46
CA GLY A 259 -19.37 -14.68 0.36
C GLY A 259 -19.08 -13.21 0.74
N ALA A 260 -19.11 -12.86 2.03
CA ALA A 260 -18.56 -11.58 2.50
C ALA A 260 -17.05 -11.51 2.21
N VAL A 261 -16.52 -10.30 2.09
CA VAL A 261 -15.13 -10.06 1.72
C VAL A 261 -14.37 -9.42 2.88
N LEU A 262 -13.22 -9.95 3.22
CA LEU A 262 -12.25 -9.37 4.15
C LEU A 262 -11.02 -8.89 3.36
N VAL A 263 -10.70 -7.62 3.48
CA VAL A 263 -9.50 -7.02 2.85
C VAL A 263 -8.49 -6.67 3.93
N ASP A 264 -7.33 -7.32 3.92
CA ASP A 264 -6.25 -7.06 4.88
C ASP A 264 -5.14 -6.25 4.24
N VAL A 265 -5.17 -4.94 4.43
CA VAL A 265 -4.14 -4.02 3.92
C VAL A 265 -2.87 -4.05 4.79
N SER A 266 -2.97 -4.56 6.02
CA SER A 266 -1.84 -4.70 6.94
C SER A 266 -1.09 -6.02 6.79
N ILE A 267 -1.30 -6.75 5.69
CA ILE A 267 -0.72 -8.08 5.48
C ILE A 267 0.81 -8.07 5.54
N ASP A 268 1.46 -7.02 5.05
CA ASP A 268 2.92 -6.83 5.11
C ASP A 268 3.46 -6.73 6.57
N GLN A 269 2.57 -6.49 7.53
CA GLN A 269 2.86 -6.39 8.97
C GLN A 269 2.29 -7.56 9.77
N GLY A 270 1.99 -8.68 9.09
CA GLY A 270 1.47 -9.90 9.71
C GLY A 270 -0.06 -10.03 9.72
N GLY A 271 -0.78 -9.06 9.16
CA GLY A 271 -2.23 -9.08 8.99
C GLY A 271 -3.04 -8.91 10.28
N CYS A 272 -4.27 -8.48 10.14
CA CYS A 272 -5.21 -8.17 11.23
C CYS A 272 -6.29 -9.24 11.46
N PHE A 273 -6.38 -10.26 10.59
CA PHE A 273 -7.27 -11.40 10.80
C PHE A 273 -6.48 -12.60 11.29
N GLU A 274 -7.09 -13.43 12.10
CA GLU A 274 -6.47 -14.69 12.54
C GLU A 274 -6.16 -15.60 11.34
N THR A 275 -6.97 -15.51 10.28
CA THR A 275 -6.87 -16.31 9.06
C THR A 275 -6.10 -15.65 7.93
N SER A 276 -5.51 -14.46 8.14
CA SER A 276 -4.73 -13.76 7.12
C SER A 276 -3.51 -14.57 6.68
N LYS A 277 -3.32 -14.64 5.38
CA LYS A 277 -2.09 -15.13 4.75
C LYS A 277 -1.80 -14.30 3.50
N PRO A 278 -0.54 -13.96 3.21
CA PRO A 278 -0.19 -13.18 2.02
C PRO A 278 -0.67 -13.84 0.72
N THR A 279 -1.18 -13.01 -0.18
CA THR A 279 -1.54 -13.39 -1.55
C THR A 279 -0.81 -12.48 -2.55
N THR A 280 -0.93 -12.79 -3.83
CA THR A 280 -0.27 -12.05 -4.93
C THR A 280 -1.31 -11.42 -5.84
N HIS A 281 -0.89 -10.49 -6.70
CA HIS A 281 -1.79 -9.91 -7.71
C HIS A 281 -2.32 -10.94 -8.69
N ALA A 282 -1.57 -12.00 -8.99
CA ALA A 282 -2.02 -13.09 -9.86
C ALA A 282 -3.10 -13.99 -9.22
N HIS A 283 -3.01 -14.21 -7.90
CA HIS A 283 -3.95 -14.99 -7.10
C HIS A 283 -4.36 -14.20 -5.86
N PRO A 284 -5.24 -13.18 -6.03
CA PRO A 284 -5.45 -12.16 -5.01
C PRO A 284 -6.33 -12.59 -3.84
N THR A 285 -7.12 -13.65 -4.02
CA THR A 285 -8.11 -14.06 -3.02
C THR A 285 -8.01 -15.55 -2.67
N PHE A 286 -8.48 -15.87 -1.46
CA PHE A 286 -8.75 -17.24 -1.02
C PHE A 286 -9.99 -17.25 -0.12
N GLU A 287 -10.59 -18.40 0.10
CA GLU A 287 -11.78 -18.56 0.93
C GLU A 287 -11.44 -19.30 2.23
N VAL A 288 -12.00 -18.85 3.35
CA VAL A 288 -11.99 -19.54 4.64
C VAL A 288 -13.40 -19.46 5.25
N ASP A 289 -13.93 -20.61 5.61
CA ASP A 289 -15.25 -20.73 6.27
C ASP A 289 -16.38 -19.98 5.53
N GLY A 290 -16.31 -19.88 4.19
CA GLY A 290 -17.28 -19.18 3.34
C GLY A 290 -17.08 -17.67 3.23
N VAL A 291 -15.96 -17.13 3.71
CA VAL A 291 -15.58 -15.70 3.63
C VAL A 291 -14.38 -15.54 2.72
N ILE A 292 -14.47 -14.63 1.76
CA ILE A 292 -13.39 -14.33 0.80
C ILE A 292 -12.36 -13.40 1.46
N HIS A 293 -11.09 -13.79 1.39
CA HIS A 293 -9.97 -12.98 1.88
C HIS A 293 -9.20 -12.40 0.70
N TYR A 294 -8.96 -11.10 0.72
CA TYR A 294 -8.03 -10.39 -0.15
C TYR A 294 -6.88 -9.87 0.70
N CYS A 295 -5.69 -10.44 0.54
CA CYS A 295 -4.52 -10.17 1.37
C CYS A 295 -3.27 -9.94 0.51
N VAL A 296 -3.42 -9.18 -0.57
CA VAL A 296 -2.31 -8.94 -1.52
C VAL A 296 -1.27 -8.03 -0.88
N ALA A 297 -0.05 -8.54 -0.78
CA ALA A 297 1.10 -7.75 -0.39
C ALA A 297 1.43 -6.71 -1.49
N ASN A 298 1.92 -5.54 -1.07
CA ASN A 298 2.28 -4.47 -2.02
C ASN A 298 1.11 -3.98 -2.89
N MET A 299 -0.08 -3.82 -2.32
CA MET A 299 -1.26 -3.35 -3.05
C MET A 299 -0.99 -2.14 -3.97
N PRO A 300 -0.24 -1.07 -3.55
CA PRO A 300 0.02 0.08 -4.42
C PRO A 300 0.78 -0.26 -5.71
N GLY A 301 1.49 -1.39 -5.77
CA GLY A 301 2.18 -1.88 -6.97
C GLY A 301 1.24 -2.18 -8.15
N ALA A 302 -0.04 -2.48 -7.87
CA ALA A 302 -1.04 -2.74 -8.91
C ALA A 302 -1.44 -1.50 -9.74
N VAL A 303 -1.18 -0.30 -9.24
CA VAL A 303 -1.51 0.97 -9.91
C VAL A 303 -0.25 1.84 -10.05
N PRO A 304 0.77 1.36 -10.80
CA PRO A 304 2.11 1.93 -10.80
C PRO A 304 2.14 3.37 -11.30
N VAL A 305 1.29 3.74 -12.26
CA VAL A 305 1.20 5.11 -12.77
C VAL A 305 0.77 6.10 -11.68
N THR A 306 -0.26 5.76 -10.91
CA THR A 306 -0.70 6.58 -9.78
C THR A 306 0.34 6.59 -8.67
N SER A 307 0.83 5.42 -8.30
CA SER A 307 1.73 5.25 -7.15
C SER A 307 3.13 5.83 -7.35
N ALA A 308 3.62 5.90 -8.59
CA ALA A 308 4.92 6.52 -8.88
C ALA A 308 4.84 8.06 -8.94
N GLN A 309 3.64 8.63 -9.11
CA GLN A 309 3.41 10.07 -9.14
C GLN A 309 3.02 10.64 -7.76
N ALA A 310 2.57 9.78 -6.85
CA ALA A 310 2.14 10.13 -5.50
C ALA A 310 3.33 10.27 -4.55
#